data_ee6929f36ece50c719d582baa7eb5a74
#
_entry.id   ee6929f36ece50c719d582baa7eb5a74
#
_cell.length_a   1.000
_cell.length_b   1.000
_cell.length_c   1.000
_cell.angle_alpha   90.00
_cell.angle_beta   90.00
_cell.angle_gamma   90.00
#
_symmetry.space_group_name_H-M   'P 1'
#
loop_
_entity.id
_entity.type
_entity.pdbx_description
1 polymer ?
#
loop_
_entity_poly.entity_id
_entity_poly.type
_entity_poly.pdbx_seq_one_letter_code
_entity_poly.pdbx_strand_id
1 'polypeptide(L)'
;MNHSDIPAVALLLSSIQNTFRWKLDYGPWQTEIGGQMIFTDNHSKAGTGIVPVIPNYTEMQAGAYGIQKYRYERTAVEAGIRLDRQETRAGGYDWTGNYYGGNRKFCNFTYGLGGHYRLSKYWELTSNFALTWRAPHVHELYSNGNELGSGMFVRGDASMNAERSHKWITSVSYRDKVFHIRLDSYLQWIKGYIYDEPLKENITVISGTYPVFRYRQTPAFFGGADFDFRFMPAASWEYHLIASFIRANEQGTGNYLPYIPSFHLSHELAWTHQTKSHILFRLTARHKFVAKQNRFNPATDLIPYTPPAYHLFGAEASMECPVKH
;
A
#
# COMPACT_ATOMS: atom_id res chain seq x y z
N MET A 1 29.34 30.07 11.06
CA MET A 1 28.11 29.50 11.64
C MET A 1 28.40 28.06 11.94
N ASN A 2 28.52 27.67 13.19
CA ASN A 2 28.70 26.29 13.57
C ASN A 2 27.37 25.56 13.27
N HIS A 3 27.34 24.77 12.19
CA HIS A 3 26.29 23.78 12.03
C HIS A 3 26.45 22.80 13.20
N SER A 4 25.50 22.80 14.14
CA SER A 4 25.51 21.80 15.19
C SER A 4 25.31 20.43 14.54
N ASP A 5 26.22 19.50 14.77
CA ASP A 5 26.13 18.09 14.33
C ASP A 5 25.00 17.32 15.08
N ILE A 6 24.15 18.06 15.81
CA ILE A 6 23.04 17.49 16.57
C ILE A 6 21.87 17.21 15.60
N PRO A 7 21.44 15.96 15.44
CA PRO A 7 20.30 15.62 14.61
C PRO A 7 19.01 16.25 15.18
N ALA A 8 18.11 16.66 14.29
CA ALA A 8 16.82 17.20 14.69
C ALA A 8 15.99 16.15 15.48
N VAL A 9 15.98 14.92 15.01
CA VAL A 9 15.35 13.75 15.65
C VAL A 9 16.24 12.55 15.46
N ALA A 10 16.37 11.69 16.45
CA ALA A 10 17.04 10.40 16.37
C ALA A 10 16.19 9.32 17.05
N LEU A 11 15.81 8.30 16.31
CA LEU A 11 15.02 7.18 16.80
C LEU A 11 15.83 5.89 16.75
N LEU A 12 15.65 5.04 17.75
CA LEU A 12 16.15 3.68 17.78
C LEU A 12 14.95 2.73 17.73
N LEU A 13 14.83 1.99 16.62
CA LEU A 13 13.81 0.96 16.44
C LEU A 13 14.50 -0.40 16.51
N SER A 14 14.05 -1.25 17.42
CA SER A 14 14.48 -2.64 17.56
C SER A 14 13.30 -3.57 17.38
N SER A 15 13.45 -4.62 16.57
CA SER A 15 12.39 -5.60 16.35
C SER A 15 12.94 -7.01 16.37
N ILE A 16 12.24 -7.91 17.09
CA ILE A 16 12.52 -9.35 17.12
C ILE A 16 11.28 -10.06 16.61
N GLN A 17 11.47 -10.88 15.57
CA GLN A 17 10.41 -11.66 14.96
C GLN A 17 10.73 -13.16 15.03
N ASN A 18 9.78 -13.94 15.52
CA ASN A 18 9.80 -15.40 15.49
C ASN A 18 8.64 -15.93 14.69
N THR A 19 8.91 -16.88 13.81
CA THR A 19 7.87 -17.52 12.98
C THR A 19 8.05 -19.02 13.04
N PHE A 20 6.98 -19.72 13.37
CA PHE A 20 6.87 -21.17 13.27
C PHE A 20 5.93 -21.52 12.12
N ARG A 21 6.32 -22.48 11.29
CA ARG A 21 5.54 -22.96 10.15
C ARG A 21 5.70 -24.46 10.00
N TRP A 22 4.58 -25.15 9.93
CA TRP A 22 4.54 -26.57 9.62
C TRP A 22 3.70 -26.80 8.39
N LYS A 23 4.22 -27.57 7.44
CA LYS A 23 3.55 -27.90 6.17
C LYS A 23 3.43 -29.42 6.04
N LEU A 24 2.27 -29.86 5.54
CA LEU A 24 1.96 -31.23 5.24
C LEU A 24 1.34 -31.30 3.84
N ASP A 25 1.97 -32.07 2.97
CA ASP A 25 1.50 -32.33 1.60
C ASP A 25 1.01 -33.78 1.50
N TYR A 26 -0.22 -33.97 1.05
CA TYR A 26 -0.81 -35.30 0.84
C TYR A 26 -1.75 -35.30 -0.36
N GLY A 27 -1.33 -35.94 -1.44
CA GLY A 27 -2.05 -35.94 -2.71
C GLY A 27 -2.30 -34.53 -3.24
N PRO A 28 -3.56 -34.16 -3.56
CA PRO A 28 -3.89 -32.82 -4.05
C PRO A 28 -3.98 -31.76 -2.95
N TRP A 29 -3.84 -32.16 -1.68
CA TRP A 29 -4.01 -31.31 -0.52
C TRP A 29 -2.68 -30.85 0.07
N GLN A 30 -2.64 -29.60 0.49
CA GLN A 30 -1.55 -29.03 1.28
C GLN A 30 -2.14 -28.30 2.49
N THR A 31 -1.71 -28.70 3.68
CA THR A 31 -2.05 -28.04 4.93
C THR A 31 -0.86 -27.24 5.44
N GLU A 32 -1.09 -26.02 5.85
CA GLU A 32 -0.09 -25.20 6.55
C GLU A 32 -0.69 -24.67 7.85
N ILE A 33 0.05 -24.89 8.96
CA ILE A 33 -0.28 -24.33 10.25
C ILE A 33 0.93 -23.54 10.74
N GLY A 34 0.70 -22.36 11.30
CA GLY A 34 1.79 -21.53 11.75
C GLY A 34 1.42 -20.57 12.86
N GLY A 35 2.47 -20.02 13.45
CA GLY A 35 2.38 -18.97 14.45
C GLY A 35 3.50 -17.96 14.25
N GLN A 36 3.25 -16.74 14.70
CA GLN A 36 4.18 -15.62 14.61
C GLN A 36 4.11 -14.81 15.88
N MET A 37 5.28 -14.36 16.35
CA MET A 37 5.40 -13.39 17.43
C MET A 37 6.36 -12.30 16.96
N ILE A 38 5.98 -11.04 17.19
CA ILE A 38 6.79 -9.86 16.90
C ILE A 38 6.81 -9.01 18.15
N PHE A 39 8.01 -8.62 18.57
CA PHE A 39 8.23 -7.62 19.60
C PHE A 39 8.97 -6.45 18.99
N THR A 40 8.44 -5.24 19.16
CA THR A 40 9.03 -4.00 18.66
C THR A 40 9.18 -3.02 19.81
N ASP A 41 10.33 -2.36 19.87
CA ASP A 41 10.66 -1.32 20.81
C ASP A 41 11.18 -0.10 20.05
N ASN A 42 10.60 1.07 20.35
CA ASN A 42 10.98 2.33 19.73
C ASN A 42 11.26 3.39 20.78
N HIS A 43 12.49 3.88 20.79
CA HIS A 43 12.96 4.94 21.69
C HIS A 43 13.51 6.12 20.93
N SER A 44 13.11 7.31 21.38
CA SER A 44 13.73 8.57 21.00
C SER A 44 15.04 8.74 21.77
N LYS A 45 16.13 9.02 21.07
CA LYS A 45 17.42 9.34 21.70
C LYS A 45 17.37 10.73 22.30
N ALA A 46 17.89 10.87 23.52
CA ALA A 46 18.06 12.17 24.15
C ALA A 46 19.10 13.04 23.42
N GLY A 47 19.05 14.36 23.64
CA GLY A 47 20.02 15.30 23.06
C GLY A 47 19.75 15.69 21.61
N THR A 48 18.55 15.47 21.12
CA THR A 48 18.10 15.94 19.78
C THR A 48 17.48 17.34 19.87
N GLY A 49 17.45 18.06 18.74
CA GLY A 49 16.99 19.44 18.69
C GLY A 49 15.47 19.64 18.80
N ILE A 50 14.67 18.58 18.59
CA ILE A 50 13.21 18.67 18.50
C ILE A 50 12.58 17.50 19.26
N VAL A 51 11.44 17.77 19.92
CA VAL A 51 10.61 16.73 20.53
C VAL A 51 10.00 15.87 19.42
N PRO A 52 10.12 14.53 19.49
CA PRO A 52 9.54 13.64 18.51
C PRO A 52 8.02 13.77 18.42
N VAL A 53 7.49 13.60 17.20
CA VAL A 53 6.05 13.68 16.92
C VAL A 53 5.24 12.60 17.62
N ILE A 54 5.89 11.45 17.90
CA ILE A 54 5.29 10.29 18.57
C ILE A 54 6.01 9.97 19.87
N PRO A 55 5.30 9.44 20.88
CA PRO A 55 5.93 8.97 22.12
C PRO A 55 6.76 7.70 21.87
N ASN A 56 7.65 7.38 22.81
CA ASN A 56 8.28 6.08 22.85
C ASN A 56 7.22 4.98 23.00
N TYR A 57 7.46 3.81 22.41
CA TYR A 57 6.49 2.72 22.50
C TYR A 57 7.13 1.34 22.44
N THR A 58 6.44 0.39 23.04
CA THR A 58 6.66 -1.03 22.84
C THR A 58 5.42 -1.66 22.23
N GLU A 59 5.61 -2.60 21.33
CA GLU A 59 4.53 -3.32 20.68
C GLU A 59 4.82 -4.82 20.69
N MET A 60 3.81 -5.60 21.07
CA MET A 60 3.84 -7.05 21.01
C MET A 60 2.70 -7.54 20.15
N GLN A 61 3.02 -8.31 19.13
CA GLN A 61 2.07 -8.99 18.27
C GLN A 61 2.24 -10.50 18.39
N ALA A 62 1.12 -11.22 18.43
CA ALA A 62 1.10 -12.68 18.37
C ALA A 62 -0.07 -13.14 17.51
N GLY A 63 0.16 -14.12 16.65
CA GLY A 63 -0.87 -14.66 15.77
C GLY A 63 -0.65 -16.13 15.48
N ALA A 64 -1.76 -16.84 15.26
CA ALA A 64 -1.78 -18.23 14.81
C ALA A 64 -2.71 -18.38 13.61
N TYR A 65 -2.33 -19.22 12.66
CA TYR A 65 -3.08 -19.40 11.43
C TYR A 65 -3.10 -20.85 10.95
N GLY A 66 -4.12 -21.17 10.16
CA GLY A 66 -4.22 -22.40 9.39
C GLY A 66 -4.64 -22.10 7.96
N ILE A 67 -4.02 -22.76 7.01
CA ILE A 67 -4.31 -22.63 5.57
C ILE A 67 -4.46 -24.02 5.01
N GLN A 68 -5.53 -24.24 4.25
CA GLN A 68 -5.76 -25.45 3.48
C GLN A 68 -5.79 -25.11 2.00
N LYS A 69 -4.97 -25.82 1.20
CA LYS A 69 -4.93 -25.70 -0.25
C LYS A 69 -5.34 -27.03 -0.87
N TYR A 70 -6.13 -26.93 -1.92
CA TYR A 70 -6.46 -28.06 -2.79
C TYR A 70 -6.01 -27.72 -4.21
N ARG A 71 -5.27 -28.60 -4.84
CA ARG A 71 -4.79 -28.40 -6.21
C ARG A 71 -4.95 -29.68 -7.00
N TYR A 72 -5.79 -29.61 -8.01
CA TYR A 72 -6.05 -30.74 -8.88
C TYR A 72 -6.25 -30.28 -10.32
N GLU A 73 -5.46 -30.82 -11.25
CA GLU A 73 -5.49 -30.51 -12.68
C GLU A 73 -5.54 -29.01 -13.01
N ARG A 74 -6.74 -28.49 -13.32
CA ARG A 74 -6.98 -27.10 -13.75
C ARG A 74 -7.46 -26.21 -12.62
N THR A 75 -7.69 -26.77 -11.45
CA THR A 75 -8.31 -26.09 -10.30
C THR A 75 -7.33 -26.00 -9.15
N ALA A 76 -7.25 -24.83 -8.55
CA ALA A 76 -6.65 -24.64 -7.23
C ALA A 76 -7.59 -23.81 -6.35
N VAL A 77 -7.80 -24.28 -5.13
CA VAL A 77 -8.60 -23.57 -4.12
C VAL A 77 -7.77 -23.45 -2.85
N GLU A 78 -7.82 -22.31 -2.20
CA GLU A 78 -7.16 -22.05 -0.94
C GLU A 78 -8.14 -21.39 0.03
N ALA A 79 -8.18 -21.87 1.28
CA ALA A 79 -8.90 -21.25 2.37
C ALA A 79 -7.98 -21.11 3.58
N GLY A 80 -8.05 -19.98 4.25
CA GLY A 80 -7.22 -19.72 5.43
C GLY A 80 -7.98 -18.93 6.48
N ILE A 81 -7.56 -19.15 7.72
CA ILE A 81 -8.05 -18.41 8.90
C ILE A 81 -6.86 -18.01 9.76
N ARG A 82 -6.98 -16.89 10.47
CA ARG A 82 -5.94 -16.41 11.38
C ARG A 82 -6.56 -15.64 12.55
N LEU A 83 -6.00 -15.84 13.72
CA LEU A 83 -6.27 -15.07 14.94
C LEU A 83 -5.03 -14.28 15.31
N ASP A 84 -5.20 -13.00 15.60
CA ASP A 84 -4.14 -12.10 15.98
C ASP A 84 -4.48 -11.32 17.24
N ARG A 85 -3.45 -11.08 18.06
CA ARG A 85 -3.48 -10.15 19.18
C ARG A 85 -2.31 -9.20 19.06
N GLN A 86 -2.60 -7.91 19.22
CA GLN A 86 -1.58 -6.85 19.32
C GLN A 86 -1.81 -6.04 20.59
N GLU A 87 -0.74 -5.74 21.29
CA GLU A 87 -0.70 -4.84 22.44
C GLU A 87 0.36 -3.79 22.20
N THR A 88 -0.01 -2.51 22.27
CA THR A 88 0.86 -1.36 22.07
C THR A 88 0.81 -0.51 23.33
N ARG A 89 1.97 -0.22 23.92
CA ARG A 89 2.14 0.67 25.07
C ARG A 89 3.01 1.84 24.65
N ALA A 90 2.48 3.04 24.76
CA ALA A 90 3.14 4.26 24.34
C ALA A 90 3.16 5.26 25.49
N GLY A 91 4.24 6.05 25.62
CA GLY A 91 4.34 7.09 26.62
C GLY A 91 5.50 8.04 26.36
N GLY A 92 5.28 9.33 26.57
CA GLY A 92 6.26 10.38 26.35
C GLY A 92 5.70 11.75 26.72
N TYR A 93 6.49 12.78 26.42
CA TYR A 93 6.09 14.17 26.60
C TYR A 93 5.97 14.83 25.24
N ASP A 94 4.92 15.62 25.06
CA ASP A 94 4.72 16.40 23.84
C ASP A 94 5.55 17.70 23.84
N TRP A 95 5.44 18.46 22.77
CA TRP A 95 6.16 19.75 22.61
C TRP A 95 5.76 20.83 23.63
N THR A 96 4.64 20.67 24.34
CA THR A 96 4.20 21.54 25.43
C THR A 96 4.65 21.05 26.81
N GLY A 97 5.31 19.88 26.89
CA GLY A 97 5.75 19.25 28.13
C GLY A 97 4.66 18.42 28.83
N ASN A 98 3.51 18.21 28.21
CA ASN A 98 2.47 17.34 28.76
C ASN A 98 2.76 15.88 28.46
N TYR A 99 2.57 15.02 29.47
CA TYR A 99 2.67 13.58 29.28
C TYR A 99 1.48 13.06 28.47
N TYR A 100 1.74 12.26 27.46
CA TYR A 100 0.74 11.63 26.59
C TYR A 100 1.10 10.20 26.23
N GLY A 101 0.12 9.41 25.81
CA GLY A 101 0.30 8.01 25.46
C GLY A 101 -0.85 7.15 25.99
N GLY A 102 -0.64 5.85 26.05
CA GLY A 102 -1.63 4.91 26.55
C GLY A 102 -1.30 3.48 26.22
N ASN A 103 -2.19 2.58 26.63
CA ASN A 103 -2.14 1.16 26.32
C ASN A 103 -3.33 0.77 25.45
N ARG A 104 -3.06 0.19 24.28
CA ARG A 104 -4.07 -0.25 23.32
C ARG A 104 -3.91 -1.74 23.05
N LYS A 105 -5.04 -2.45 23.07
CA LYS A 105 -5.10 -3.89 22.80
C LYS A 105 -6.09 -4.17 21.70
N PHE A 106 -5.68 -4.97 20.73
CA PHE A 106 -6.48 -5.38 19.60
C PHE A 106 -6.46 -6.89 19.49
N CYS A 107 -7.63 -7.49 19.26
CA CYS A 107 -7.76 -8.91 18.98
C CYS A 107 -8.67 -9.05 17.76
N ASN A 108 -8.22 -9.73 16.73
CA ASN A 108 -8.95 -9.82 15.50
C ASN A 108 -8.82 -11.21 14.86
N PHE A 109 -9.88 -11.56 14.13
CA PHE A 109 -9.96 -12.74 13.31
C PHE A 109 -9.93 -12.33 11.84
N THR A 110 -9.18 -13.05 11.02
CA THR A 110 -9.11 -12.88 9.57
C THR A 110 -9.39 -14.20 8.86
N TYR A 111 -9.89 -14.11 7.66
CA TYR A 111 -10.09 -15.26 6.80
C TYR A 111 -9.87 -14.89 5.34
N GLY A 112 -9.58 -15.89 4.53
CA GLY A 112 -9.46 -15.74 3.08
C GLY A 112 -9.95 -17.01 2.37
N LEU A 113 -10.54 -16.79 1.20
CA LEU A 113 -10.92 -17.83 0.26
C LEU A 113 -10.44 -17.41 -1.11
N GLY A 114 -9.66 -18.26 -1.77
CA GLY A 114 -9.12 -18.04 -3.11
C GLY A 114 -9.40 -19.22 -4.02
N GLY A 115 -9.66 -18.92 -5.29
CA GLY A 115 -9.83 -19.92 -6.33
C GLY A 115 -9.09 -19.52 -7.60
N HIS A 116 -8.43 -20.49 -8.21
CA HIS A 116 -7.82 -20.36 -9.54
C HIS A 116 -8.37 -21.48 -10.41
N TYR A 117 -8.79 -21.12 -11.62
CA TYR A 117 -9.30 -22.08 -12.59
C TYR A 117 -8.73 -21.80 -14.00
N ARG A 118 -8.11 -22.81 -14.60
CA ARG A 118 -7.64 -22.75 -15.97
C ARG A 118 -8.75 -23.19 -16.92
N LEU A 119 -9.48 -22.20 -17.49
CA LEU A 119 -10.59 -22.46 -18.40
C LEU A 119 -10.11 -23.17 -19.69
N SER A 120 -8.93 -22.78 -20.19
CA SER A 120 -8.28 -23.42 -21.36
C SER A 120 -6.75 -23.27 -21.25
N LYS A 121 -6.02 -23.68 -22.27
CA LYS A 121 -4.56 -23.44 -22.34
C LYS A 121 -4.19 -21.96 -22.44
N TYR A 122 -5.15 -21.08 -22.71
CA TYR A 122 -4.94 -19.65 -22.90
C TYR A 122 -5.61 -18.80 -21.82
N TRP A 123 -6.71 -19.25 -21.25
CA TRP A 123 -7.54 -18.47 -20.33
C TRP A 123 -7.42 -18.98 -18.90
N GLU A 124 -7.18 -18.05 -17.98
CA GLU A 124 -7.15 -18.29 -16.53
C GLU A 124 -8.06 -17.31 -15.81
N LEU A 125 -8.76 -17.80 -14.80
CA LEU A 125 -9.60 -17.04 -13.89
C LEU A 125 -9.07 -17.26 -12.48
N THR A 126 -8.87 -16.14 -11.74
CA THR A 126 -8.54 -16.18 -10.32
C THR A 126 -9.50 -15.26 -9.58
N SER A 127 -10.06 -15.73 -8.46
CA SER A 127 -10.90 -14.89 -7.61
C SER A 127 -10.54 -15.12 -6.15
N ASN A 128 -10.39 -14.03 -5.39
CA ASN A 128 -10.02 -14.05 -3.99
C ASN A 128 -10.93 -13.14 -3.19
N PHE A 129 -11.42 -13.62 -2.07
CA PHE A 129 -12.17 -12.85 -1.09
C PHE A 129 -11.50 -12.99 0.28
N ALA A 130 -11.24 -11.89 0.95
CA ALA A 130 -10.59 -11.91 2.25
C ALA A 130 -11.12 -10.82 3.19
N LEU A 131 -11.17 -11.14 4.48
CA LEU A 131 -11.22 -10.18 5.57
C LEU A 131 -9.78 -10.03 6.10
N THR A 132 -9.29 -8.80 6.11
CA THR A 132 -8.02 -8.42 6.72
C THR A 132 -8.24 -7.35 7.79
N TRP A 133 -7.26 -7.16 8.66
CA TRP A 133 -7.30 -6.10 9.65
C TRP A 133 -5.91 -5.48 9.85
N ARG A 134 -5.88 -4.26 10.39
CA ARG A 134 -4.69 -3.69 10.99
C ARG A 134 -5.05 -2.88 12.24
N ALA A 135 -4.19 -2.88 13.24
CA ALA A 135 -4.29 -1.92 14.33
C ALA A 135 -3.88 -0.53 13.84
N PRO A 136 -4.41 0.56 14.40
CA PRO A 136 -3.86 1.89 14.19
C PRO A 136 -2.42 1.93 14.66
N HIS A 137 -1.56 2.56 13.89
CA HIS A 137 -0.15 2.78 14.25
C HIS A 137 -0.02 3.81 15.39
N VAL A 138 1.07 3.77 16.15
CA VAL A 138 1.34 4.75 17.21
C VAL A 138 1.30 6.18 16.70
N HIS A 139 1.73 6.40 15.46
CA HIS A 139 1.65 7.69 14.78
C HIS A 139 0.19 8.14 14.58
N GLU A 140 -0.72 7.25 14.17
CA GLU A 140 -2.14 7.55 13.99
C GLU A 140 -2.86 7.78 15.32
N LEU A 141 -2.41 7.12 16.39
CA LEU A 141 -3.02 7.23 17.72
C LEU A 141 -2.53 8.45 18.52
N TYR A 142 -1.22 8.74 18.45
CA TYR A 142 -0.58 9.61 19.43
C TYR A 142 0.27 10.72 18.84
N SER A 143 0.27 10.96 17.53
CA SER A 143 0.97 12.12 16.97
C SER A 143 0.48 13.42 17.61
N ASN A 144 1.42 14.26 18.03
CA ASN A 144 1.14 15.63 18.50
C ASN A 144 2.38 16.49 18.31
N GLY A 145 2.67 16.87 17.08
CA GLY A 145 3.88 17.62 16.78
C GLY A 145 4.07 17.96 15.32
N ASN A 146 5.17 18.65 15.06
CA ASN A 146 5.59 19.05 13.72
C ASN A 146 6.34 17.91 13.01
N GLU A 147 5.80 17.46 11.90
CA GLU A 147 6.44 16.49 11.01
C GLU A 147 7.34 17.26 10.01
N LEU A 148 8.64 17.27 10.29
CA LEU A 148 9.60 18.10 9.57
C LEU A 148 9.67 17.79 8.07
N GLY A 149 9.52 16.53 7.69
CA GLY A 149 9.61 16.08 6.29
C GLY A 149 8.46 16.54 5.42
N SER A 150 7.27 16.71 5.99
CA SER A 150 6.04 17.10 5.29
C SER A 150 5.68 18.57 5.46
N GLY A 151 6.27 19.25 6.46
CA GLY A 151 5.91 20.63 6.79
C GLY A 151 4.50 20.77 7.36
N MET A 152 4.02 19.75 8.07
CA MET A 152 2.69 19.69 8.67
C MET A 152 2.79 19.50 10.19
N PHE A 153 1.82 20.04 10.92
CA PHE A 153 1.59 19.67 12.31
C PHE A 153 0.52 18.58 12.38
N VAL A 154 0.86 17.43 12.95
CA VAL A 154 0.00 16.24 12.92
C VAL A 154 -0.56 15.92 14.30
N ARG A 155 -1.87 15.66 14.36
CA ARG A 155 -2.58 15.21 15.56
C ARG A 155 -3.14 13.79 15.35
N GLY A 156 -2.83 12.89 16.27
CA GLY A 156 -3.41 11.56 16.35
C GLY A 156 -4.77 11.54 17.05
N ASP A 157 -5.40 10.38 17.02
CA ASP A 157 -6.64 10.11 17.77
C ASP A 157 -6.51 8.76 18.51
N ALA A 158 -6.32 8.84 19.82
CA ALA A 158 -6.17 7.67 20.69
C ALA A 158 -7.42 6.79 20.80
N SER A 159 -8.58 7.27 20.33
CA SER A 159 -9.85 6.55 20.37
C SER A 159 -10.06 5.55 19.21
N MET A 160 -9.21 5.59 18.17
CA MET A 160 -9.35 4.78 16.98
C MET A 160 -9.40 3.28 17.27
N ASN A 161 -10.19 2.57 16.50
CA ASN A 161 -10.31 1.12 16.54
C ASN A 161 -9.52 0.47 15.41
N ALA A 162 -9.38 -0.86 15.47
CA ALA A 162 -8.76 -1.60 14.37
C ALA A 162 -9.53 -1.40 13.05
N GLU A 163 -8.80 -1.13 11.99
CA GLU A 163 -9.31 -1.12 10.64
C GLU A 163 -9.60 -2.55 10.18
N ARG A 164 -10.76 -2.80 9.59
CA ARG A 164 -11.17 -4.10 9.04
C ARG A 164 -11.60 -3.94 7.60
N SER A 165 -11.07 -4.76 6.73
CA SER A 165 -11.26 -4.67 5.29
C SER A 165 -11.75 -5.98 4.71
N HIS A 166 -12.93 -5.99 4.10
CA HIS A 166 -13.38 -7.04 3.20
C HIS A 166 -12.97 -6.66 1.77
N LYS A 167 -12.14 -7.48 1.15
CA LYS A 167 -11.65 -7.25 -0.21
C LYS A 167 -11.97 -8.43 -1.10
N TRP A 168 -12.55 -8.15 -2.26
CA TRP A 168 -12.78 -9.10 -3.34
C TRP A 168 -11.99 -8.67 -4.57
N ILE A 169 -11.16 -9.57 -5.09
CA ILE A 169 -10.36 -9.36 -6.30
C ILE A 169 -10.68 -10.48 -7.26
N THR A 170 -10.93 -10.14 -8.52
CA THR A 170 -11.09 -11.10 -9.61
C THR A 170 -10.17 -10.71 -10.75
N SER A 171 -9.38 -11.67 -11.22
CA SER A 171 -8.44 -11.52 -12.32
C SER A 171 -8.83 -12.48 -13.44
N VAL A 172 -8.94 -11.96 -14.65
CA VAL A 172 -9.09 -12.73 -15.87
C VAL A 172 -7.86 -12.49 -16.73
N SER A 173 -7.21 -13.55 -17.16
CA SER A 173 -6.06 -13.44 -18.05
C SER A 173 -6.19 -14.33 -19.26
N TYR A 174 -5.72 -13.79 -20.40
CA TYR A 174 -5.53 -14.50 -21.66
C TYR A 174 -4.06 -14.40 -22.07
N ARG A 175 -3.45 -15.49 -22.47
CA ARG A 175 -2.07 -15.50 -22.95
C ARG A 175 -1.90 -16.50 -24.09
N ASP A 176 -1.43 -16.00 -25.23
CA ASP A 176 -0.89 -16.82 -26.30
C ASP A 176 0.47 -16.25 -26.77
N LYS A 177 0.89 -16.56 -27.99
CA LYS A 177 2.18 -16.10 -28.54
C LYS A 177 2.14 -14.62 -28.98
N VAL A 178 0.98 -14.08 -29.26
CA VAL A 178 0.78 -12.75 -29.85
C VAL A 178 0.17 -11.78 -28.85
N PHE A 179 -0.74 -12.27 -28.01
CA PHE A 179 -1.48 -11.46 -27.05
C PHE A 179 -1.24 -11.91 -25.61
N HIS A 180 -1.10 -10.95 -24.74
CA HIS A 180 -1.22 -11.13 -23.31
C HIS A 180 -2.16 -10.07 -22.77
N ILE A 181 -3.29 -10.48 -22.21
CA ILE A 181 -4.36 -9.62 -21.71
C ILE A 181 -4.59 -10.01 -20.26
N ARG A 182 -4.64 -9.03 -19.35
CA ARG A 182 -5.03 -9.23 -17.97
C ARG A 182 -5.93 -8.09 -17.52
N LEU A 183 -7.04 -8.46 -16.90
CA LEU A 183 -7.96 -7.54 -16.23
C LEU A 183 -8.07 -7.98 -14.78
N ASP A 184 -7.66 -7.09 -13.87
CA ASP A 184 -7.86 -7.23 -12.44
C ASP A 184 -8.94 -6.25 -12.00
N SER A 185 -10.02 -6.73 -11.41
CA SER A 185 -11.08 -5.91 -10.81
C SER A 185 -11.15 -6.16 -9.32
N TYR A 186 -11.42 -5.12 -8.54
CA TYR A 186 -11.51 -5.24 -7.10
C TYR A 186 -12.57 -4.36 -6.49
N LEU A 187 -13.17 -4.88 -5.41
CA LEU A 187 -14.09 -4.18 -4.52
C LEU A 187 -13.57 -4.33 -3.10
N GLN A 188 -13.62 -3.26 -2.31
CA GLN A 188 -13.12 -3.28 -0.95
C GLN A 188 -13.98 -2.40 -0.05
N TRP A 189 -14.48 -2.99 1.03
CA TRP A 189 -15.24 -2.32 2.08
C TRP A 189 -14.39 -2.27 3.34
N ILE A 190 -14.11 -1.07 3.83
CA ILE A 190 -13.25 -0.86 4.98
C ILE A 190 -14.07 -0.24 6.10
N LYS A 191 -14.18 -0.95 7.22
CA LYS A 191 -14.69 -0.40 8.46
C LYS A 191 -13.54 0.27 9.19
N GLY A 192 -13.67 1.59 9.37
CA GLY A 192 -12.66 2.36 10.08
C GLY A 192 -11.39 2.61 9.27
N TYR A 193 -11.51 3.00 8.01
CA TYR A 193 -10.41 3.48 7.19
C TYR A 193 -9.76 4.71 7.83
N ILE A 194 -8.46 4.67 8.02
CA ILE A 194 -7.69 5.72 8.68
C ILE A 194 -6.95 6.53 7.62
N TYR A 195 -7.12 7.85 7.68
CA TYR A 195 -6.40 8.82 6.87
C TYR A 195 -6.22 10.12 7.65
N ASP A 196 -5.29 10.95 7.20
CA ASP A 196 -5.11 12.31 7.71
C ASP A 196 -5.92 13.31 6.88
N GLU A 197 -6.57 14.24 7.55
CA GLU A 197 -7.30 15.33 6.91
C GLU A 197 -6.76 16.69 7.38
N PRO A 198 -6.61 17.68 6.48
CA PRO A 198 -6.25 19.02 6.87
C PRO A 198 -7.39 19.67 7.65
N LEU A 199 -7.06 20.29 8.75
CA LEU A 199 -7.94 21.20 9.47
C LEU A 199 -7.78 22.61 8.89
N LYS A 200 -8.84 23.42 8.94
CA LYS A 200 -8.77 24.83 8.49
C LYS A 200 -8.12 25.71 9.57
N GLU A 201 -7.03 25.24 10.15
CA GLU A 201 -6.27 25.95 11.18
C GLU A 201 -4.77 25.79 10.94
N ASN A 202 -4.02 26.78 11.42
CA ASN A 202 -2.56 26.73 11.44
C ASN A 202 -2.09 26.85 12.90
N ILE A 203 -0.96 26.23 13.19
CA ILE A 203 -0.29 26.34 14.48
C ILE A 203 1.09 26.97 14.28
N THR A 204 1.45 27.90 15.18
CA THR A 204 2.77 28.51 15.22
C THR A 204 3.57 27.89 16.35
N VAL A 205 4.70 27.29 16.01
CA VAL A 205 5.70 26.76 16.93
C VAL A 205 7.03 27.48 16.70
N ILE A 206 8.05 27.20 17.51
CA ILE A 206 9.36 27.87 17.42
C ILE A 206 9.97 27.76 15.99
N SER A 207 9.74 26.65 15.30
CA SER A 207 10.28 26.38 13.96
C SER A 207 9.48 27.00 12.80
N GLY A 208 8.30 27.58 13.05
CA GLY A 208 7.46 28.21 12.02
C GLY A 208 5.97 27.99 12.22
N THR A 209 5.19 28.40 11.20
CA THR A 209 3.73 28.21 11.16
C THR A 209 3.40 27.09 10.18
N TYR A 210 2.62 26.12 10.63
CA TYR A 210 2.31 24.90 9.91
C TYR A 210 0.81 24.68 9.83
N PRO A 211 0.28 24.15 8.69
CA PRO A 211 -1.08 23.67 8.62
C PRO A 211 -1.25 22.43 9.51
N VAL A 212 -2.40 22.35 10.19
CA VAL A 212 -2.70 21.23 11.08
C VAL A 212 -3.45 20.14 10.34
N PHE A 213 -2.97 18.92 10.47
CA PHE A 213 -3.61 17.70 10.02
C PHE A 213 -4.03 16.85 11.21
N ARG A 214 -5.15 16.17 11.08
CA ARG A 214 -5.62 15.23 12.08
C ARG A 214 -5.92 13.88 11.46
N TYR A 215 -5.47 12.81 12.12
CA TYR A 215 -5.93 11.47 11.77
C TYR A 215 -7.41 11.31 12.06
N ARG A 216 -8.11 10.74 11.09
CA ARG A 216 -9.54 10.47 11.15
C ARG A 216 -9.83 9.04 10.74
N GLN A 217 -10.88 8.47 11.32
CA GLN A 217 -11.35 7.12 11.00
C GLN A 217 -12.78 7.16 10.44
N THR A 218 -13.00 6.57 9.25
CA THR A 218 -14.31 6.56 8.58
C THR A 218 -14.58 5.22 7.89
N PRO A 219 -15.84 4.78 7.77
CA PRO A 219 -16.16 3.68 6.89
C PRO A 219 -15.97 4.08 5.43
N ALA A 220 -15.29 3.25 4.63
CA ALA A 220 -14.88 3.56 3.27
C ALA A 220 -15.21 2.42 2.30
N PHE A 221 -15.46 2.80 1.04
CA PHE A 221 -15.59 1.88 -0.07
C PHE A 221 -14.58 2.23 -1.17
N PHE A 222 -13.88 1.21 -1.67
CA PHE A 222 -12.97 1.30 -2.80
C PHE A 222 -13.44 0.34 -3.89
N GLY A 223 -13.40 0.79 -5.13
CA GLY A 223 -13.64 -0.04 -6.30
C GLY A 223 -12.74 0.40 -7.44
N GLY A 224 -12.20 -0.56 -8.16
CA GLY A 224 -11.28 -0.25 -9.24
C GLY A 224 -11.02 -1.40 -10.18
N ALA A 225 -10.28 -1.10 -11.23
CA ALA A 225 -9.81 -2.08 -12.21
C ALA A 225 -8.47 -1.65 -12.79
N ASP A 226 -7.60 -2.65 -12.99
CA ASP A 226 -6.32 -2.51 -13.68
C ASP A 226 -6.34 -3.39 -14.93
N PHE A 227 -5.89 -2.84 -16.05
CA PHE A 227 -5.83 -3.51 -17.34
C PHE A 227 -4.40 -3.52 -17.86
N ASP A 228 -3.88 -4.68 -18.20
CA ASP A 228 -2.57 -4.91 -18.83
C ASP A 228 -2.79 -5.62 -20.17
N PHE A 229 -2.32 -5.01 -21.25
CA PHE A 229 -2.44 -5.54 -22.60
C PHE A 229 -1.10 -5.48 -23.30
N ARG A 230 -0.59 -6.63 -23.75
CA ARG A 230 0.60 -6.73 -24.59
C ARG A 230 0.24 -7.37 -25.91
N PHE A 231 0.80 -6.81 -26.96
CA PHE A 231 0.63 -7.25 -28.34
C PHE A 231 2.00 -7.39 -29.00
N MET A 232 2.34 -8.59 -29.40
CA MET A 232 3.63 -8.97 -29.98
C MET A 232 3.40 -9.61 -31.37
N PRO A 233 3.09 -8.78 -32.40
CA PRO A 233 2.76 -9.29 -33.75
C PRO A 233 3.95 -9.95 -34.43
N ALA A 234 5.17 -9.60 -34.04
CA ALA A 234 6.43 -10.18 -34.52
C ALA A 234 7.46 -10.14 -33.38
N ALA A 235 8.51 -10.96 -33.49
CA ALA A 235 9.59 -11.01 -32.48
C ALA A 235 10.29 -9.67 -32.24
N SER A 236 10.21 -8.74 -33.20
CA SER A 236 10.83 -7.42 -33.12
C SER A 236 9.92 -6.30 -32.63
N TRP A 237 8.64 -6.54 -32.45
CA TRP A 237 7.69 -5.52 -32.06
C TRP A 237 6.87 -5.90 -30.85
N GLU A 238 6.84 -5.03 -29.87
CA GLU A 238 6.01 -5.14 -28.67
C GLU A 238 5.26 -3.84 -28.42
N TYR A 239 3.94 -3.93 -28.31
CA TYR A 239 3.11 -2.86 -27.81
C TYR A 239 2.57 -3.24 -26.45
N HIS A 240 2.72 -2.37 -25.45
CA HIS A 240 2.24 -2.57 -24.10
C HIS A 240 1.36 -1.39 -23.66
N LEU A 241 0.16 -1.70 -23.19
CA LEU A 241 -0.81 -0.75 -22.66
C LEU A 241 -1.15 -1.14 -21.22
N ILE A 242 -1.03 -0.19 -20.31
CA ILE A 242 -1.48 -0.31 -18.92
C ILE A 242 -2.49 0.80 -18.65
N ALA A 243 -3.66 0.45 -18.12
CA ALA A 243 -4.66 1.41 -17.67
C ALA A 243 -5.09 1.08 -16.24
N SER A 244 -5.30 2.11 -15.41
CA SER A 244 -5.69 1.95 -14.01
C SER A 244 -6.78 2.94 -13.65
N PHE A 245 -7.83 2.44 -13.00
CA PHE A 245 -8.94 3.21 -12.49
C PHE A 245 -9.25 2.79 -11.05
N ILE A 246 -9.34 3.78 -10.17
CA ILE A 246 -9.79 3.59 -8.78
C ILE A 246 -10.74 4.69 -8.39
N ARG A 247 -11.76 4.33 -7.64
CA ARG A 247 -12.68 5.24 -6.96
C ARG A 247 -12.76 4.85 -5.49
N ALA A 248 -12.68 5.84 -4.60
CA ALA A 248 -12.85 5.64 -3.17
C ALA A 248 -13.75 6.72 -2.57
N ASN A 249 -14.70 6.28 -1.74
CA ASN A 249 -15.68 7.14 -1.11
C ASN A 249 -15.83 6.78 0.35
N GLU A 250 -16.09 7.80 1.16
CA GLU A 250 -16.61 7.65 2.52
C GLU A 250 -18.04 7.10 2.46
N GLN A 251 -18.32 6.02 3.17
CA GLN A 251 -19.67 5.47 3.25
C GLN A 251 -20.55 6.35 4.15
N GLY A 252 -21.78 6.55 3.76
CA GLY A 252 -22.75 7.39 4.47
C GLY A 252 -22.82 8.82 3.93
N THR A 253 -21.70 9.49 3.73
CA THR A 253 -21.66 10.84 3.14
C THR A 253 -21.54 10.81 1.62
N GLY A 254 -20.89 9.77 1.07
CA GLY A 254 -20.56 9.68 -0.36
C GLY A 254 -19.38 10.55 -0.79
N ASN A 255 -18.77 11.30 0.15
CA ASN A 255 -17.61 12.15 -0.13
C ASN A 255 -16.44 11.35 -0.66
N TYR A 256 -15.68 11.94 -1.57
CA TYR A 256 -14.43 11.33 -2.05
C TYR A 256 -13.38 11.35 -0.95
N LEU A 257 -12.62 10.26 -0.85
CA LEU A 257 -11.45 10.17 0.01
C LEU A 257 -10.27 10.92 -0.60
N PRO A 258 -9.40 11.53 0.20
CA PRO A 258 -8.18 12.20 -0.26
C PRO A 258 -7.16 11.18 -0.82
N TYR A 259 -6.16 11.69 -1.55
CA TYR A 259 -5.00 10.93 -2.07
C TYR A 259 -5.34 9.80 -3.06
N ILE A 260 -6.55 9.78 -3.61
CA ILE A 260 -6.94 8.77 -4.59
C ILE A 260 -6.51 9.24 -5.99
N PRO A 261 -5.68 8.47 -6.70
CA PRO A 261 -5.21 8.86 -8.03
C PRO A 261 -6.35 8.94 -9.05
N SER A 262 -6.22 9.83 -10.02
CA SER A 262 -7.11 9.89 -11.16
C SER A 262 -6.84 8.73 -12.13
N PHE A 263 -7.77 8.49 -13.04
CA PHE A 263 -7.55 7.53 -14.14
C PHE A 263 -6.26 7.84 -14.88
N HIS A 264 -5.47 6.84 -15.13
CA HIS A 264 -4.26 6.96 -15.92
C HIS A 264 -4.06 5.77 -16.84
N LEU A 265 -3.33 6.02 -17.89
CA LEU A 265 -3.08 5.09 -18.96
C LEU A 265 -1.67 5.32 -19.50
N SER A 266 -0.93 4.26 -19.74
CA SER A 266 0.43 4.28 -20.27
C SER A 266 0.52 3.39 -21.50
N HIS A 267 1.16 3.90 -22.55
CA HIS A 267 1.49 3.15 -23.77
C HIS A 267 3.00 3.05 -23.91
N GLU A 268 3.47 1.91 -24.33
CA GLU A 268 4.84 1.68 -24.72
C GLU A 268 4.86 0.93 -26.05
N LEU A 269 5.61 1.44 -27.02
CA LEU A 269 5.91 0.75 -28.27
C LEU A 269 7.41 0.51 -28.33
N ALA A 270 7.81 -0.75 -28.32
CA ALA A 270 9.21 -1.16 -28.40
C ALA A 270 9.50 -1.88 -29.72
N TRP A 271 10.62 -1.51 -30.32
CA TRP A 271 11.21 -2.23 -31.44
C TRP A 271 12.56 -2.77 -31.01
N THR A 272 12.78 -4.06 -31.31
CA THR A 272 14.01 -4.78 -30.97
C THR A 272 14.60 -5.41 -32.24
N HIS A 273 15.91 -5.22 -32.46
CA HIS A 273 16.60 -5.80 -33.59
C HIS A 273 17.92 -6.42 -33.12
N GLN A 274 18.13 -7.69 -33.44
CA GLN A 274 19.38 -8.39 -33.19
C GLN A 274 20.16 -8.56 -34.48
N THR A 275 21.39 -8.07 -34.48
CA THR A 275 22.31 -8.23 -35.62
C THR A 275 22.90 -9.65 -35.67
N LYS A 276 23.51 -10.00 -36.82
CA LYS A 276 24.26 -11.26 -36.97
C LYS A 276 25.42 -11.40 -35.98
N SER A 277 25.95 -10.29 -35.51
CA SER A 277 27.03 -10.23 -34.50
C SER A 277 26.50 -10.26 -33.05
N HIS A 278 25.23 -10.64 -32.87
CA HIS A 278 24.54 -10.71 -31.56
C HIS A 278 24.44 -9.37 -30.81
N ILE A 279 24.61 -8.24 -31.49
CA ILE A 279 24.35 -6.92 -30.91
C ILE A 279 22.82 -6.72 -30.92
N LEU A 280 22.26 -6.40 -29.76
CA LEU A 280 20.84 -6.15 -29.59
C LEU A 280 20.57 -4.63 -29.51
N PHE A 281 19.77 -4.12 -30.41
CA PHE A 281 19.26 -2.74 -30.37
C PHE A 281 17.81 -2.76 -29.88
N ARG A 282 17.46 -1.87 -28.98
CA ARG A 282 16.08 -1.64 -28.56
C ARG A 282 15.75 -0.14 -28.59
N LEU A 283 14.68 0.20 -29.30
CA LEU A 283 14.09 1.55 -29.33
C LEU A 283 12.73 1.47 -28.68
N THR A 284 12.45 2.39 -27.76
CA THR A 284 11.17 2.40 -27.03
C THR A 284 10.59 3.82 -27.06
N ALA A 285 9.33 3.95 -27.46
CA ALA A 285 8.54 5.16 -27.32
C ALA A 285 7.50 4.95 -26.21
N ARG A 286 7.35 5.94 -25.32
CA ARG A 286 6.41 5.89 -24.20
C ARG A 286 5.50 7.10 -24.21
N HIS A 287 4.25 6.88 -23.86
CA HIS A 287 3.28 7.93 -23.62
C HIS A 287 2.48 7.59 -22.36
N LYS A 288 2.32 8.56 -21.48
CA LYS A 288 1.44 8.44 -20.30
C LYS A 288 0.43 9.57 -20.31
N PHE A 289 -0.85 9.20 -20.19
CA PHE A 289 -1.96 10.11 -19.97
C PHE A 289 -2.44 10.00 -18.53
N VAL A 290 -2.68 11.13 -17.87
CA VAL A 290 -3.31 11.22 -16.55
C VAL A 290 -4.50 12.15 -16.67
N ALA A 291 -5.68 11.65 -16.34
CA ALA A 291 -6.92 12.42 -16.41
C ALA A 291 -6.98 13.47 -15.29
N LYS A 292 -7.75 14.53 -15.53
CA LYS A 292 -8.03 15.53 -14.49
C LYS A 292 -8.64 14.86 -13.26
N GLN A 293 -8.19 15.27 -12.07
CA GLN A 293 -8.77 14.81 -10.82
C GLN A 293 -10.07 15.57 -10.53
N ASN A 294 -11.20 14.93 -10.79
CA ASN A 294 -12.54 15.49 -10.53
C ASN A 294 -13.17 14.94 -9.24
N ARG A 295 -12.46 14.02 -8.56
CA ARG A 295 -12.97 13.28 -7.41
C ARG A 295 -12.20 13.69 -6.17
N PHE A 296 -12.57 14.81 -5.60
CA PHE A 296 -12.02 15.36 -4.36
C PHE A 296 -13.12 16.03 -3.54
N ASN A 297 -12.88 16.24 -2.27
CA ASN A 297 -13.79 16.96 -1.38
C ASN A 297 -13.20 18.34 -1.05
N PRO A 298 -13.73 19.44 -1.61
CA PRO A 298 -13.20 20.78 -1.35
C PRO A 298 -13.25 21.21 0.12
N ALA A 299 -14.06 20.53 0.94
CA ALA A 299 -14.16 20.84 2.37
C ALA A 299 -12.99 20.28 3.19
N THR A 300 -12.38 19.19 2.73
CA THR A 300 -11.28 18.48 3.41
C THR A 300 -9.94 18.57 2.68
N ASP A 301 -9.91 19.13 1.47
CA ASP A 301 -8.66 19.35 0.75
C ASP A 301 -8.02 20.69 1.10
N LEU A 302 -6.70 20.70 1.18
CA LEU A 302 -5.91 21.91 1.46
C LEU A 302 -5.99 22.93 0.32
N ILE A 303 -6.11 22.42 -0.92
CA ILE A 303 -6.10 23.21 -2.15
C ILE A 303 -7.48 23.10 -2.81
N PRO A 304 -8.14 24.23 -3.11
CA PRO A 304 -9.49 24.24 -3.67
C PRO A 304 -9.57 23.91 -5.16
N TYR A 305 -8.47 23.56 -5.79
CA TYR A 305 -8.37 23.21 -7.21
C TYR A 305 -7.62 21.92 -7.43
N THR A 306 -7.88 21.27 -8.55
CA THR A 306 -7.24 20.01 -8.92
C THR A 306 -6.36 20.19 -10.16
N PRO A 307 -5.26 19.41 -10.28
CA PRO A 307 -4.43 19.41 -11.48
C PRO A 307 -5.25 19.10 -12.74
N PRO A 308 -5.01 19.78 -13.86
CA PRO A 308 -5.61 19.43 -15.14
C PRO A 308 -5.10 18.07 -15.62
N ALA A 309 -5.77 17.52 -16.64
CA ALA A 309 -5.25 16.37 -17.36
C ALA A 309 -3.92 16.74 -18.04
N TYR A 310 -3.01 15.76 -18.11
CA TYR A 310 -1.71 15.96 -18.74
C TYR A 310 -1.20 14.71 -19.46
N HIS A 311 -0.26 14.93 -20.36
CA HIS A 311 0.43 13.90 -21.13
C HIS A 311 1.93 14.00 -20.91
N LEU A 312 2.58 12.84 -20.77
CA LEU A 312 4.04 12.73 -20.71
C LEU A 312 4.50 11.84 -21.87
N PHE A 313 5.57 12.26 -22.54
CA PHE A 313 6.19 11.50 -23.62
C PHE A 313 7.63 11.21 -23.26
N GLY A 314 8.11 10.03 -23.63
CA GLY A 314 9.49 9.59 -23.41
C GLY A 314 9.95 8.72 -24.57
N ALA A 315 11.26 8.72 -24.81
CA ALA A 315 11.93 7.83 -25.75
C ALA A 315 13.20 7.29 -25.12
N GLU A 316 13.51 6.05 -25.43
CA GLU A 316 14.73 5.38 -24.95
C GLU A 316 15.35 4.59 -26.10
N ALA A 317 16.68 4.62 -26.20
CA ALA A 317 17.44 3.77 -27.09
C ALA A 317 18.51 3.05 -26.29
N SER A 318 18.60 1.73 -26.44
CA SER A 318 19.62 0.92 -25.78
C SER A 318 20.31 -0.02 -26.80
N MET A 319 21.56 -0.34 -26.51
CA MET A 319 22.37 -1.28 -27.28
C MET A 319 23.11 -2.21 -26.31
N GLU A 320 22.93 -3.51 -26.50
CA GLU A 320 23.65 -4.53 -25.75
C GLU A 320 24.66 -5.24 -26.69
N CYS A 321 25.92 -5.23 -26.29
CA CYS A 321 27.01 -5.87 -27.04
C CYS A 321 27.47 -7.14 -26.31
N PRO A 322 27.65 -8.28 -26.99
CA PRO A 322 28.21 -9.47 -26.36
C PRO A 322 29.67 -9.19 -25.98
N VAL A 323 30.01 -9.37 -24.71
CA VAL A 323 31.40 -9.36 -24.25
C VAL A 323 31.98 -10.75 -24.54
N LYS A 324 32.95 -10.85 -25.43
CA LYS A 324 33.73 -12.09 -25.57
C LYS A 324 34.68 -12.17 -24.36
N HIS A 325 34.46 -13.17 -23.51
CA HIS A 325 35.43 -13.60 -22.51
C HIS A 325 36.49 -14.49 -23.14
#